data_a0f64c37c2394a581efc617714c1ed90
#
_entry.id   a0f64c37c2394a581efc617714c1ed90
#
_cell.length_a   1.000
_cell.length_b   1.000
_cell.length_c   1.000
_cell.angle_alpha   90.00
_cell.angle_beta   90.00
_cell.angle_gamma   90.00
#
_symmetry.space_group_name_H-M   'P 1'
#
loop_
_entity.id
_entity.type
_entity.pdbx_description
1 polymer ?
#
loop_
_entity_poly.entity_id
_entity_poly.type
_entity_poly.pdbx_seq_one_letter_code
_entity_poly.pdbx_strand_id
1 'polypeptide(L)'
;LYLRNVKGFTWNHKRVYRIYRELELNLRIKPRKRLIREKPEPLAVPTAINQVWSMDFMHDQLEDGRCFRLFNVIDDFNREALGIEIDFSLPAERVIRALEQIIEWRGKPMAIRCDNGPENISGLVQRWAEQWHIRMDYIQPGKPQQNAYVERFNRTVRYEWLSQYHWADLEEVQLFATQWMFDYNHDRPNMALGGITPKQRLAMAA
;
A
#
# COMPACT_ATOMS: atom_id res chain seq x y z
N LEU A 1 21.16 -32.34 7.14
CA LEU A 1 21.45 -32.02 8.56
C LEU A 1 20.92 -33.10 9.50
N TYR A 2 19.66 -33.54 9.40
CA TYR A 2 19.07 -34.55 10.28
C TYR A 2 19.84 -35.86 10.33
N LEU A 3 20.21 -36.43 9.16
CA LEU A 3 20.99 -37.68 9.08
C LEU A 3 22.34 -37.53 9.74
N ARG A 4 22.97 -36.38 9.66
CA ARG A 4 24.30 -36.12 10.25
C ARG A 4 24.18 -35.80 11.76
N ASN A 5 23.32 -34.88 12.14
CA ASN A 5 23.29 -34.31 13.49
C ASN A 5 22.46 -35.14 14.48
N VAL A 6 21.43 -35.86 14.00
CA VAL A 6 20.54 -36.66 14.84
C VAL A 6 20.86 -38.15 14.73
N LYS A 7 21.13 -38.66 13.51
CA LYS A 7 21.39 -40.06 13.26
C LYS A 7 22.89 -40.41 13.22
N GLY A 8 23.81 -39.43 13.29
CA GLY A 8 25.25 -39.62 13.36
C GLY A 8 25.92 -40.10 12.06
N PHE A 9 25.22 -40.07 10.91
CA PHE A 9 25.81 -40.50 9.65
C PHE A 9 26.70 -39.39 9.07
N THR A 10 27.97 -39.74 8.80
CA THR A 10 28.98 -38.80 8.24
C THR A 10 28.96 -38.73 6.71
N TRP A 11 27.91 -39.12 6.07
CA TRP A 11 27.81 -39.17 4.62
C TRP A 11 27.94 -37.80 3.97
N ASN A 12 28.63 -37.76 2.83
CA ASN A 12 28.72 -36.53 2.03
C ASN A 12 27.35 -36.17 1.46
N HIS A 13 27.02 -34.89 1.54
CA HIS A 13 25.72 -34.36 1.05
C HIS A 13 25.49 -34.69 -0.45
N LYS A 14 26.57 -34.73 -1.29
CA LYS A 14 26.46 -35.10 -2.72
C LYS A 14 25.96 -36.55 -2.89
N ARG A 15 26.46 -37.50 -2.04
CA ARG A 15 26.03 -38.89 -2.04
C ARG A 15 24.54 -38.99 -1.62
N VAL A 16 24.16 -38.31 -0.55
CA VAL A 16 22.77 -38.29 -0.07
C VAL A 16 21.86 -37.70 -1.13
N TYR A 17 22.24 -36.61 -1.77
CA TYR A 17 21.42 -35.97 -2.81
C TYR A 17 21.25 -36.84 -4.05
N ARG A 18 22.33 -37.56 -4.49
CA ARG A 18 22.24 -38.51 -5.60
C ARG A 18 21.22 -39.60 -5.31
N ILE A 19 21.31 -40.26 -4.14
CA ILE A 19 20.35 -41.29 -3.72
C ILE A 19 18.94 -40.77 -3.61
N TYR A 20 18.79 -39.55 -3.08
CA TYR A 20 17.52 -38.89 -2.97
C TYR A 20 16.82 -38.66 -4.34
N ARG A 21 17.62 -38.33 -5.36
CA ARG A 21 17.15 -38.22 -6.75
C ARG A 21 16.82 -39.56 -7.37
N GLU A 22 17.67 -40.57 -7.16
CA GLU A 22 17.47 -41.95 -7.64
C GLU A 22 16.17 -42.54 -7.11
N LEU A 23 15.83 -42.23 -5.87
CA LEU A 23 14.56 -42.64 -5.22
C LEU A 23 13.36 -41.74 -5.56
N GLU A 24 13.50 -40.79 -6.48
CA GLU A 24 12.47 -39.83 -6.90
C GLU A 24 11.80 -39.08 -5.75
N LEU A 25 12.50 -38.87 -4.63
CA LEU A 25 11.98 -38.16 -3.43
C LEU A 25 11.94 -36.64 -3.62
N ASN A 26 12.40 -36.12 -4.76
CA ASN A 26 12.32 -34.71 -5.05
C ASN A 26 10.88 -34.27 -5.26
N LEU A 27 10.50 -33.20 -4.59
CA LEU A 27 9.27 -32.51 -4.93
C LEU A 27 9.29 -32.14 -6.42
N ARG A 28 8.24 -32.47 -7.17
CA ARG A 28 8.10 -32.05 -8.56
C ARG A 28 7.91 -30.52 -8.61
N ILE A 29 9.04 -29.81 -8.65
CA ILE A 29 9.02 -28.37 -8.90
C ILE A 29 8.71 -28.19 -10.39
N LYS A 30 7.46 -27.87 -10.70
CA LYS A 30 7.14 -27.38 -12.05
C LYS A 30 7.83 -26.02 -12.19
N PRO A 31 8.84 -25.88 -13.10
CA PRO A 31 9.45 -24.58 -13.32
C PRO A 31 8.32 -23.62 -13.74
N ARG A 32 8.14 -22.55 -13.00
CA ARG A 32 7.22 -21.50 -13.40
C ARG A 32 7.69 -20.96 -14.74
N LYS A 33 6.93 -21.18 -15.81
CA LYS A 33 7.17 -20.48 -17.08
C LYS A 33 7.09 -18.98 -16.76
N ARG A 34 8.22 -18.29 -16.91
CA ARG A 34 8.26 -16.83 -16.79
C ARG A 34 7.42 -16.28 -17.94
N LEU A 35 6.22 -15.81 -17.62
CA LEU A 35 5.41 -15.07 -18.57
C LEU A 35 6.21 -13.81 -18.94
N ILE A 36 6.56 -13.68 -20.21
CA ILE A 36 7.10 -12.44 -20.77
C ILE A 36 5.92 -11.47 -20.78
N ARG A 37 5.89 -10.57 -19.80
CA ARG A 37 4.94 -9.45 -19.79
C ARG A 37 5.62 -8.28 -20.47
N GLU A 38 4.88 -7.54 -21.29
CA GLU A 38 5.33 -6.25 -21.78
C GLU A 38 5.69 -5.38 -20.56
N LYS A 39 6.78 -4.60 -20.70
CA LYS A 39 7.12 -3.63 -19.65
C LYS A 39 5.97 -2.65 -19.53
N PRO A 40 5.36 -2.51 -18.35
CA PRO A 40 4.31 -1.53 -18.16
C PRO A 40 4.89 -0.13 -18.41
N GLU A 41 4.08 0.74 -19.02
CA GLU A 41 4.46 2.14 -19.14
C GLU A 41 4.71 2.73 -17.74
N PRO A 42 5.80 3.49 -17.56
CA PRO A 42 6.06 4.16 -16.30
C PRO A 42 4.88 5.07 -15.94
N LEU A 43 4.47 5.01 -14.68
CA LEU A 43 3.44 5.91 -14.17
C LEU A 43 3.95 7.35 -14.25
N ALA A 44 3.23 8.22 -14.96
CA ALA A 44 3.58 9.63 -15.05
C ALA A 44 3.57 10.25 -13.65
N VAL A 45 4.69 10.88 -13.28
CA VAL A 45 4.79 11.62 -12.01
C VAL A 45 4.16 12.99 -12.23
N PRO A 46 3.17 13.40 -11.41
CA PRO A 46 2.64 14.75 -11.44
C PRO A 46 3.74 15.79 -11.25
N THR A 47 3.58 16.96 -11.87
CA THR A 47 4.57 18.05 -11.83
C THR A 47 4.31 19.05 -10.70
N ALA A 48 3.13 19.05 -10.12
CA ALA A 48 2.73 19.93 -9.03
C ALA A 48 1.82 19.21 -8.03
N ILE A 49 1.71 19.79 -6.84
CA ILE A 49 0.78 19.36 -5.79
C ILE A 49 -0.66 19.38 -6.26
N ASN A 50 -1.47 18.54 -5.69
CA ASN A 50 -2.92 18.44 -5.96
C ASN A 50 -3.28 18.16 -7.44
N GLN A 51 -2.32 17.73 -8.28
CA GLN A 51 -2.67 17.27 -9.63
C GLN A 51 -3.33 15.90 -9.56
N VAL A 52 -2.73 14.96 -8.85
CA VAL A 52 -3.28 13.60 -8.68
C VAL A 52 -3.08 13.16 -7.25
N TRP A 53 -4.16 12.78 -6.59
CA TRP A 53 -4.11 11.99 -5.37
C TRP A 53 -4.33 10.53 -5.72
N SER A 54 -3.66 9.63 -5.00
CA SER A 54 -3.92 8.20 -5.07
C SER A 54 -4.52 7.74 -3.75
N MET A 55 -5.56 6.92 -3.82
CA MET A 55 -6.20 6.33 -2.65
C MET A 55 -6.34 4.82 -2.76
N ASP A 56 -6.32 4.14 -1.62
CA ASP A 56 -6.46 2.69 -1.54
C ASP A 56 -6.85 2.25 -0.13
N PHE A 57 -7.39 1.04 -0.04
CA PHE A 57 -7.81 0.43 1.22
C PHE A 57 -6.83 -0.65 1.66
N MET A 58 -6.64 -0.71 2.98
CA MET A 58 -6.00 -1.82 3.66
C MET A 58 -6.97 -2.42 4.69
N HIS A 59 -6.66 -3.57 5.20
CA HIS A 59 -7.37 -4.18 6.32
C HIS A 59 -6.39 -4.86 7.27
N ASP A 60 -6.79 -4.92 8.54
CA ASP A 60 -6.10 -5.63 9.60
C ASP A 60 -7.13 -6.08 10.66
N GLN A 61 -6.66 -6.62 11.78
CA GLN A 61 -7.54 -7.08 12.84
C GLN A 61 -7.00 -6.69 14.21
N LEU A 62 -7.91 -6.42 15.13
CA LEU A 62 -7.63 -6.18 16.55
C LEU A 62 -7.30 -7.48 17.27
N GLU A 63 -6.78 -7.40 18.49
CA GLU A 63 -6.49 -8.57 19.35
C GLU A 63 -7.71 -9.45 19.62
N ASP A 64 -8.90 -8.87 19.67
CA ASP A 64 -10.15 -9.56 19.86
C ASP A 64 -10.69 -10.26 18.58
N GLY A 65 -9.96 -10.14 17.46
CA GLY A 65 -10.27 -10.74 16.17
C GLY A 65 -11.21 -9.91 15.29
N ARG A 66 -11.69 -8.75 15.73
CA ARG A 66 -12.49 -7.86 14.87
C ARG A 66 -11.62 -7.25 13.78
N CYS A 67 -12.05 -7.40 12.53
CA CYS A 67 -11.38 -6.80 11.39
C CYS A 67 -11.69 -5.30 11.31
N PHE A 68 -10.69 -4.49 10.96
CA PHE A 68 -10.84 -3.09 10.66
C PHE A 68 -10.18 -2.73 9.31
N ARG A 69 -10.54 -1.58 8.80
CA ARG A 69 -10.05 -1.07 7.51
C ARG A 69 -9.32 0.25 7.69
N LEU A 70 -8.35 0.47 6.84
CA LEU A 70 -7.66 1.74 6.69
C LEU A 70 -7.95 2.27 5.29
N PHE A 71 -8.30 3.54 5.20
CA PHE A 71 -8.41 4.28 3.95
C PHE A 71 -7.25 5.27 3.88
N ASN A 72 -6.37 5.07 2.92
CA ASN A 72 -5.13 5.82 2.75
C ASN A 72 -5.22 6.73 1.53
N VAL A 73 -4.80 7.98 1.70
CA VAL A 73 -4.74 8.98 0.64
C VAL A 73 -3.36 9.62 0.62
N ILE A 74 -2.75 9.70 -0.55
CA ILE A 74 -1.45 10.35 -0.76
C ILE A 74 -1.49 11.32 -1.95
N ASP A 75 -0.65 12.34 -1.92
CA ASP A 75 -0.37 13.16 -3.11
C ASP A 75 0.75 12.49 -3.95
N ASP A 76 0.46 12.23 -5.21
CA ASP A 76 1.40 11.55 -6.11
C ASP A 76 2.62 12.40 -6.47
N PHE A 77 2.58 13.72 -6.33
CA PHE A 77 3.70 14.61 -6.62
C PHE A 77 4.84 14.46 -5.61
N ASN A 78 4.53 14.66 -4.34
CA ASN A 78 5.52 14.68 -3.26
C ASN A 78 5.46 13.46 -2.34
N ARG A 79 4.60 12.47 -2.61
CA ARG A 79 4.39 11.26 -1.79
C ARG A 79 3.91 11.56 -0.37
N GLU A 80 3.36 12.74 -0.13
CA GLU A 80 2.82 13.14 1.15
C GLU A 80 1.61 12.30 1.52
N ALA A 81 1.60 11.74 2.72
CA ALA A 81 0.41 11.11 3.29
C ALA A 81 -0.57 12.21 3.68
N LEU A 82 -1.72 12.24 3.04
CA LEU A 82 -2.78 13.24 3.24
C LEU A 82 -3.77 12.81 4.31
N GLY A 83 -4.01 11.50 4.44
CA GLY A 83 -4.91 10.95 5.43
C GLY A 83 -4.79 9.44 5.56
N ILE A 84 -5.02 8.95 6.77
CA ILE A 84 -5.22 7.55 7.12
C ILE A 84 -6.46 7.50 8.00
N GLU A 85 -7.60 7.17 7.41
CA GLU A 85 -8.87 7.01 8.15
C GLU A 85 -9.05 5.55 8.53
N ILE A 86 -9.42 5.27 9.78
CA ILE A 86 -9.53 3.92 10.32
C ILE A 86 -10.92 3.70 10.89
N ASP A 87 -11.57 2.60 10.48
CA ASP A 87 -12.86 2.19 11.05
C ASP A 87 -13.11 0.69 10.78
N PHE A 88 -14.07 0.09 11.47
CA PHE A 88 -14.55 -1.25 11.17
C PHE A 88 -15.22 -1.32 9.80
N SER A 89 -15.86 -0.23 9.38
CA SER A 89 -16.48 -0.10 8.07
C SER A 89 -16.22 1.28 7.50
N LEU A 90 -15.85 1.33 6.23
CA LEU A 90 -15.57 2.56 5.49
C LEU A 90 -16.49 2.63 4.26
N PRO A 91 -17.81 2.86 4.47
CA PRO A 91 -18.73 3.07 3.37
C PRO A 91 -18.45 4.38 2.64
N ALA A 92 -19.09 4.59 1.48
CA ALA A 92 -18.84 5.74 0.60
C ALA A 92 -18.97 7.09 1.31
N GLU A 93 -19.91 7.23 2.25
CA GLU A 93 -20.14 8.45 3.03
C GLU A 93 -18.93 8.78 3.92
N ARG A 94 -18.30 7.75 4.51
CA ARG A 94 -17.09 7.93 5.32
C ARG A 94 -15.89 8.31 4.46
N VAL A 95 -15.76 7.68 3.29
CA VAL A 95 -14.73 8.02 2.31
C VAL A 95 -14.84 9.47 1.87
N ILE A 96 -16.07 9.92 1.52
CA ILE A 96 -16.33 11.30 1.12
C ILE A 96 -15.98 12.27 2.26
N ARG A 97 -16.41 11.99 3.48
CA ARG A 97 -16.09 12.83 4.63
C ARG A 97 -14.59 12.96 4.86
N ALA A 98 -13.84 11.85 4.76
CA ALA A 98 -12.38 11.87 4.88
C ALA A 98 -11.73 12.71 3.77
N LEU A 99 -12.19 12.58 2.52
CA LEU A 99 -11.69 13.37 1.41
C LEU A 99 -12.03 14.87 1.58
N GLU A 100 -13.22 15.23 2.04
CA GLU A 100 -13.60 16.61 2.32
C GLU A 100 -12.72 17.23 3.40
N GLN A 101 -12.47 16.53 4.49
CA GLN A 101 -11.53 16.97 5.53
C GLN A 101 -10.13 17.23 4.97
N ILE A 102 -9.64 16.37 4.08
CA ILE A 102 -8.33 16.59 3.43
C ILE A 102 -8.40 17.83 2.54
N ILE A 103 -9.48 18.02 1.77
CA ILE A 103 -9.67 19.18 0.88
C ILE A 103 -9.66 20.50 1.66
N GLU A 104 -10.25 20.54 2.85
CA GLU A 104 -10.32 21.76 3.68
C GLU A 104 -8.92 22.32 4.02
N TRP A 105 -7.96 21.47 4.36
CA TRP A 105 -6.62 21.95 4.75
C TRP A 105 -5.59 21.91 3.61
N ARG A 106 -5.81 21.10 2.58
CA ARG A 106 -4.84 20.88 1.50
C ARG A 106 -5.23 21.54 0.18
N GLY A 107 -6.51 21.85 0.00
CA GLY A 107 -7.09 22.19 -1.28
C GLY A 107 -7.48 20.95 -2.09
N LYS A 108 -8.31 21.12 -3.11
CA LYS A 108 -8.83 20.00 -3.89
C LYS A 108 -7.84 19.50 -4.94
N PRO A 109 -7.83 18.19 -5.25
CA PRO A 109 -7.05 17.66 -6.36
C PRO A 109 -7.75 17.88 -7.71
N MET A 110 -6.99 17.83 -8.81
CA MET A 110 -7.55 17.76 -10.16
C MET A 110 -8.10 16.37 -10.48
N ALA A 111 -7.44 15.32 -9.98
CA ALA A 111 -7.85 13.94 -10.16
C ALA A 111 -7.56 13.09 -8.93
N ILE A 112 -8.38 12.05 -8.74
CA ILE A 112 -8.15 11.01 -7.73
C ILE A 112 -8.02 9.68 -8.47
N ARG A 113 -6.92 8.97 -8.20
CA ARG A 113 -6.67 7.62 -8.72
C ARG A 113 -7.01 6.58 -7.67
N CYS A 114 -7.75 5.56 -8.09
CA CYS A 114 -8.16 4.45 -7.22
C CYS A 114 -8.36 3.16 -8.00
N ASP A 115 -8.48 2.07 -7.28
CA ASP A 115 -8.92 0.80 -7.86
C ASP A 115 -10.43 0.81 -8.17
N ASN A 116 -10.91 -0.28 -8.78
CA ASN A 116 -12.32 -0.49 -9.09
C ASN A 116 -13.06 -1.15 -7.91
N GLY A 117 -12.67 -0.88 -6.67
CA GLY A 117 -13.39 -1.35 -5.49
C GLY A 117 -14.83 -0.82 -5.44
N PRO A 118 -15.77 -1.58 -4.88
CA PRO A 118 -17.18 -1.19 -4.85
C PRO A 118 -17.42 0.14 -4.14
N GLU A 119 -16.59 0.48 -3.17
CA GLU A 119 -16.63 1.76 -2.46
C GLU A 119 -16.29 2.93 -3.39
N ASN A 120 -15.30 2.74 -4.27
CA ASN A 120 -14.77 3.77 -5.16
C ASN A 120 -15.67 3.99 -6.39
N ILE A 121 -16.31 2.93 -6.89
CA ILE A 121 -17.24 3.02 -8.04
C ILE A 121 -18.67 3.32 -7.63
N SER A 122 -18.94 3.56 -6.34
CA SER A 122 -20.28 3.88 -5.87
C SER A 122 -20.80 5.16 -6.54
N GLY A 123 -22.09 5.17 -6.91
CA GLY A 123 -22.70 6.35 -7.50
C GLY A 123 -22.67 7.59 -6.58
N LEU A 124 -22.45 7.40 -5.27
CA LEU A 124 -22.31 8.48 -4.32
C LEU A 124 -20.96 9.20 -4.48
N VAL A 125 -19.87 8.44 -4.53
CA VAL A 125 -18.51 8.99 -4.75
C VAL A 125 -18.40 9.64 -6.12
N GLN A 126 -19.00 9.06 -7.15
CA GLN A 126 -19.00 9.64 -8.49
C GLN A 126 -19.71 10.99 -8.53
N ARG A 127 -20.95 11.09 -7.98
CA ARG A 127 -21.67 12.36 -7.90
C ARG A 127 -20.93 13.42 -7.07
N TRP A 128 -20.33 13.00 -5.97
CA TRP A 128 -19.49 13.88 -5.17
C TRP A 128 -18.30 14.42 -5.98
N ALA A 129 -17.58 13.57 -6.68
CA ALA A 129 -16.44 13.97 -7.51
C ALA A 129 -16.87 14.94 -8.64
N GLU A 130 -18.01 14.69 -9.28
CA GLU A 130 -18.61 15.59 -10.30
C GLU A 130 -18.92 16.97 -9.71
N GLN A 131 -19.54 17.04 -8.52
CA GLN A 131 -19.84 18.29 -7.83
C GLN A 131 -18.58 19.11 -7.51
N TRP A 132 -17.50 18.42 -7.13
CA TRP A 132 -16.22 19.04 -6.86
C TRP A 132 -15.37 19.28 -8.11
N HIS A 133 -15.82 18.87 -9.29
CA HIS A 133 -15.05 18.88 -10.55
C HIS A 133 -13.71 18.17 -10.39
N ILE A 134 -13.71 16.99 -9.75
CA ILE A 134 -12.56 16.10 -9.56
C ILE A 134 -12.71 14.94 -10.52
N ARG A 135 -11.68 14.68 -11.34
CA ARG A 135 -11.66 13.53 -12.23
C ARG A 135 -11.34 12.24 -11.47
N MET A 136 -12.14 11.20 -11.63
CA MET A 136 -11.84 9.88 -11.08
C MET A 136 -11.06 9.05 -12.12
N ASP A 137 -9.82 8.69 -11.79
CA ASP A 137 -8.93 7.89 -12.63
C ASP A 137 -8.91 6.44 -12.12
N TYR A 138 -9.82 5.61 -12.63
CA TYR A 138 -9.89 4.19 -12.26
C TYR A 138 -8.78 3.40 -12.95
N ILE A 139 -8.05 2.56 -12.19
CA ILE A 139 -7.04 1.69 -12.76
C ILE A 139 -7.67 0.61 -13.64
N GLN A 140 -6.97 0.24 -14.71
CA GLN A 140 -7.43 -0.84 -15.59
C GLN A 140 -7.32 -2.19 -14.89
N PRO A 141 -8.30 -3.10 -15.06
CA PRO A 141 -8.22 -4.45 -14.54
C PRO A 141 -6.90 -5.14 -14.94
N GLY A 142 -6.22 -5.74 -13.97
CA GLY A 142 -4.93 -6.43 -14.20
C GLY A 142 -3.71 -5.53 -14.35
N LYS A 143 -3.84 -4.21 -14.14
CA LYS A 143 -2.72 -3.26 -14.18
C LYS A 143 -2.50 -2.56 -12.82
N PRO A 144 -2.17 -3.29 -11.75
CA PRO A 144 -1.97 -2.72 -10.41
C PRO A 144 -0.90 -1.63 -10.39
N GLN A 145 0.12 -1.72 -11.28
CA GLN A 145 1.17 -0.71 -11.38
C GLN A 145 0.64 0.71 -11.64
N GLN A 146 -0.59 0.86 -12.10
CA GLN A 146 -1.21 2.18 -12.27
C GLN A 146 -1.53 2.86 -10.93
N ASN A 147 -1.60 2.13 -9.81
CA ASN A 147 -1.75 2.67 -8.45
C ASN A 147 -0.50 2.48 -7.58
N ALA A 148 0.67 2.34 -8.21
CA ALA A 148 1.92 1.92 -7.59
C ALA A 148 2.37 2.83 -6.42
N TYR A 149 1.99 4.12 -6.42
CA TYR A 149 2.42 5.05 -5.37
C TYR A 149 1.74 4.77 -4.03
N VAL A 150 0.42 4.65 -4.03
CA VAL A 150 -0.31 4.30 -2.80
C VAL A 150 -0.09 2.84 -2.41
N GLU A 151 0.09 1.91 -3.36
CA GLU A 151 0.49 0.53 -3.04
C GLU A 151 1.85 0.49 -2.32
N ARG A 152 2.81 1.30 -2.77
CA ARG A 152 4.09 1.45 -2.09
C ARG A 152 3.95 2.08 -0.71
N PHE A 153 3.08 3.06 -0.56
CA PHE A 153 2.74 3.66 0.72
C PHE A 153 2.11 2.63 1.67
N ASN A 154 1.10 1.90 1.20
CA ASN A 154 0.44 0.83 1.97
C ASN A 154 1.42 -0.23 2.45
N ARG A 155 2.38 -0.60 1.58
CA ARG A 155 3.45 -1.51 1.97
C ARG A 155 4.29 -0.92 3.10
N THR A 156 4.60 0.37 3.07
CA THR A 156 5.34 1.06 4.13
C THR A 156 4.54 1.07 5.44
N VAL A 157 3.25 1.45 5.38
CA VAL A 157 2.31 1.36 6.51
C VAL A 157 2.32 -0.04 7.12
N ARG A 158 2.18 -1.08 6.28
CA ARG A 158 2.14 -2.48 6.73
C ARG A 158 3.40 -2.87 7.49
N TYR A 159 4.58 -2.60 6.93
CA TYR A 159 5.83 -3.10 7.47
C TYR A 159 6.44 -2.22 8.56
N GLU A 160 6.22 -0.92 8.55
CA GLU A 160 6.85 -0.02 9.52
C GLU A 160 6.09 0.07 10.84
N TRP A 161 4.77 -0.14 10.83
CA TRP A 161 4.02 -0.10 12.07
C TRP A 161 2.85 -1.09 12.17
N LEU A 162 1.99 -1.20 11.17
CA LEU A 162 0.74 -1.95 11.31
C LEU A 162 0.96 -3.41 11.73
N SER A 163 1.97 -4.10 11.14
CA SER A 163 2.34 -5.48 11.48
C SER A 163 3.36 -5.60 12.62
N GLN A 164 3.76 -4.49 13.26
CA GLN A 164 4.73 -4.50 14.35
C GLN A 164 4.08 -4.57 15.72
N TYR A 165 2.80 -4.26 15.82
CA TYR A 165 2.06 -4.15 17.06
C TYR A 165 0.78 -5.00 17.03
N HIS A 166 0.30 -5.34 18.21
CA HIS A 166 -1.04 -5.85 18.44
C HIS A 166 -1.90 -4.71 18.93
N TRP A 167 -3.11 -4.59 18.42
CA TRP A 167 -3.96 -3.42 18.60
C TRP A 167 -5.15 -3.78 19.49
N ALA A 168 -5.31 -3.07 20.59
CA ALA A 168 -6.40 -3.30 21.54
C ALA A 168 -7.74 -2.76 21.01
N ASP A 169 -7.72 -1.56 20.41
CA ASP A 169 -8.92 -0.91 19.87
C ASP A 169 -8.59 0.04 18.70
N LEU A 170 -9.64 0.60 18.08
CA LEU A 170 -9.50 1.51 16.94
C LEU A 170 -8.90 2.88 17.33
N GLU A 171 -9.12 3.32 18.55
CA GLU A 171 -8.61 4.62 19.02
C GLU A 171 -7.09 4.59 19.10
N GLU A 172 -6.54 3.49 19.64
CA GLU A 172 -5.09 3.26 19.66
C GLU A 172 -4.50 3.23 18.24
N VAL A 173 -5.13 2.49 17.31
CA VAL A 173 -4.68 2.43 15.92
C VAL A 173 -4.71 3.81 15.27
N GLN A 174 -5.78 4.60 15.46
CA GLN A 174 -5.91 5.93 14.87
C GLN A 174 -4.91 6.93 15.45
N LEU A 175 -4.67 6.89 16.77
CA LEU A 175 -3.67 7.73 17.41
C LEU A 175 -2.27 7.44 16.87
N PHE A 176 -1.91 6.16 16.77
CA PHE A 176 -0.63 5.75 16.22
C PHE A 176 -0.48 6.14 14.75
N ALA A 177 -1.51 5.90 13.94
CA ALA A 177 -1.53 6.29 12.52
C ALA A 177 -1.29 7.79 12.33
N THR A 178 -1.91 8.61 13.18
CA THR A 178 -1.77 10.07 13.14
C THR A 178 -0.33 10.50 13.43
N GLN A 179 0.28 9.95 14.48
CA GLN A 179 1.68 10.25 14.82
C GLN A 179 2.63 9.74 13.73
N TRP A 180 2.44 8.49 13.30
CA TRP A 180 3.28 7.92 12.25
C TRP A 180 3.18 8.69 10.93
N MET A 181 1.98 9.16 10.55
CA MET A 181 1.78 9.98 9.36
C MET A 181 2.53 11.31 9.45
N PHE A 182 2.58 11.91 10.64
CA PHE A 182 3.40 13.10 10.88
C PHE A 182 4.88 12.81 10.65
N ASP A 183 5.42 11.76 11.28
CA ASP A 183 6.83 11.36 11.16
C ASP A 183 7.17 10.97 9.70
N TYR A 184 6.26 10.27 9.02
CA TYR A 184 6.40 9.92 7.60
C TYR A 184 6.55 11.16 6.71
N ASN A 185 5.75 12.19 6.96
CA ASN A 185 5.76 13.41 6.14
C ASN A 185 6.95 14.33 6.46
N HIS A 186 7.38 14.44 7.72
CA HIS A 186 8.35 15.43 8.18
C HIS A 186 9.76 14.88 8.33
N ASP A 187 9.90 13.65 8.82
CA ASP A 187 11.19 13.12 9.26
C ASP A 187 11.70 11.95 8.43
N ARG A 188 10.79 11.17 7.84
CA ARG A 188 11.17 9.97 7.08
C ARG A 188 11.70 10.29 5.69
N PRO A 189 12.99 9.96 5.37
CA PRO A 189 13.52 10.12 4.01
C PRO A 189 12.79 9.23 3.00
N ASN A 190 12.43 9.77 1.86
CA ASN A 190 11.81 9.01 0.78
C ASN A 190 12.79 8.85 -0.39
N MET A 191 13.20 7.62 -0.66
CA MET A 191 14.18 7.33 -1.71
C MET A 191 13.69 7.68 -3.12
N ALA A 192 12.39 7.65 -3.37
CA ALA A 192 11.82 8.08 -4.65
C ALA A 192 11.88 9.61 -4.85
N LEU A 193 12.11 10.36 -3.77
CA LEU A 193 12.31 11.80 -3.78
C LEU A 193 13.80 12.20 -3.65
N GLY A 194 14.72 11.23 -3.83
CA GLY A 194 16.15 11.49 -3.68
C GLY A 194 16.62 11.57 -2.22
N GLY A 195 15.87 10.97 -1.28
CA GLY A 195 16.24 10.92 0.14
C GLY A 195 15.73 12.10 0.97
N ILE A 196 14.95 13.01 0.40
CA ILE A 196 14.28 14.07 1.14
C ILE A 196 12.90 13.63 1.61
N THR A 197 12.34 14.35 2.59
CA THR A 197 10.99 14.07 3.10
C THR A 197 9.90 14.63 2.17
N PRO A 198 8.65 14.13 2.26
CA PRO A 198 7.51 14.71 1.55
C PRO A 198 7.33 16.20 1.79
N LYS A 199 7.50 16.68 3.04
CA LYS A 199 7.40 18.11 3.40
C LYS A 199 8.55 18.94 2.85
N GLN A 200 9.77 18.41 2.82
CA GLN A 200 10.89 19.09 2.16
C GLN A 200 10.63 19.23 0.66
N ARG A 201 10.11 18.19 0.00
CA ARG A 201 9.73 18.27 -1.41
C ARG A 201 8.64 19.32 -1.67
N LEU A 202 7.67 19.42 -0.75
CA LEU A 202 6.62 20.43 -0.81
C LEU A 202 7.21 21.85 -0.73
N ALA A 203 8.09 22.08 0.24
CA ALA A 203 8.73 23.40 0.44
C ALA A 203 9.59 23.85 -0.76
N MET A 204 10.13 22.88 -1.52
CA MET A 204 10.91 23.18 -2.73
C MET A 204 10.02 23.52 -3.95
N ALA A 205 8.73 23.29 -3.89
CA ALA A 205 7.77 23.52 -4.97
C ALA A 205 6.89 24.74 -4.74
N ALA A 206 6.96 25.33 -3.55
CA ALA A 206 6.31 26.60 -3.19
C ALA A 206 7.14 27.81 -3.61
#